data_ecd0b3f5beb186f93f4c77f41ba66ba5
#
_entry.id   ecd0b3f5beb186f93f4c77f41ba66ba5
#
_cell.length_a   1.000
_cell.length_b   1.000
_cell.length_c   1.000
_cell.angle_alpha   90.00
_cell.angle_beta   90.00
_cell.angle_gamma   90.00
#
_symmetry.space_group_name_H-M   'P 1'
#
loop_
_entity.id
_entity.type
_entity.pdbx_description
1 polymer ?
#
loop_
_entity_poly.entity_id
_entity_poly.type
_entity_poly.pdbx_seq_one_letter_code
_entity_poly.pdbx_strand_id
1 'polypeptide(L)'
;VLDKVQEKFRYIMVDEYQDTNNIQYKIVNKIAKKYGNICVVGDENQSIYGFRGANIQNILDFEKDYPNATVVKLEENYRSTSVILDAANSVIRNNSSARDKKLWTKKTVGEKITVEGCYDGREEAGFVVGEIIKGKAKGAKYKDFTILYRTNAQSRMFEEKLLRENIPYKIFGGMQFYQRAEIKD
;
A
#
# COMPACT_ATOMS: atom_id res chain seq x y z
N VAL A 1 28.47 -19.96 9.07
CA VAL A 1 27.12 -19.82 8.53
C VAL A 1 27.04 -18.67 7.54
N LEU A 2 27.50 -17.45 7.91
CA LEU A 2 27.39 -16.26 7.05
C LEU A 2 28.05 -16.47 5.67
N ASP A 3 29.28 -16.99 5.61
CA ASP A 3 30.01 -17.22 4.36
C ASP A 3 29.23 -18.13 3.40
N LYS A 4 28.62 -19.20 3.92
CA LYS A 4 27.79 -20.10 3.13
C LYS A 4 26.55 -19.38 2.55
N VAL A 5 25.94 -18.48 3.31
CA VAL A 5 24.79 -17.70 2.88
C VAL A 5 25.22 -16.70 1.80
N GLN A 6 26.34 -15.99 2.00
CA GLN A 6 26.88 -15.06 1.02
C GLN A 6 27.29 -15.72 -0.30
N GLU A 7 27.86 -16.93 -0.24
CA GLU A 7 28.16 -17.70 -1.45
C GLU A 7 26.92 -18.13 -2.23
N LYS A 8 25.85 -18.48 -1.50
CA LYS A 8 24.60 -18.90 -2.08
C LYS A 8 23.81 -17.72 -2.69
N PHE A 9 23.78 -16.59 -2.00
CA PHE A 9 23.01 -15.42 -2.39
C PHE A 9 23.95 -14.27 -2.83
N ARG A 10 24.36 -14.32 -4.06
CA ARG A 10 25.31 -13.32 -4.64
C ARG A 10 24.63 -12.05 -5.14
N TYR A 11 23.32 -12.09 -5.36
CA TYR A 11 22.48 -10.97 -5.74
C TYR A 11 21.33 -10.88 -4.73
N ILE A 12 21.15 -9.71 -4.15
CA ILE A 12 20.11 -9.43 -3.17
C ILE A 12 19.16 -8.41 -3.78
N MET A 13 17.88 -8.73 -3.80
CA MET A 13 16.84 -7.80 -4.22
C MET A 13 15.82 -7.68 -3.10
N VAL A 14 15.51 -6.45 -2.71
CA VAL A 14 14.55 -6.16 -1.65
C VAL A 14 13.51 -5.21 -2.18
N ASP A 15 12.25 -5.64 -2.09
CA ASP A 15 11.09 -4.80 -2.41
C ASP A 15 10.52 -4.18 -1.14
N GLU A 16 9.76 -3.09 -1.29
CA GLU A 16 9.16 -2.33 -0.18
C GLU A 16 10.17 -1.99 0.94
N TYR A 17 11.37 -1.55 0.53
CA TYR A 17 12.50 -1.36 1.44
C TYR A 17 12.22 -0.36 2.57
N GLN A 18 11.32 0.60 2.36
CA GLN A 18 10.87 1.56 3.37
C GLN A 18 10.17 0.91 4.56
N ASP A 19 9.66 -0.31 4.41
CA ASP A 19 8.94 -1.04 5.46
C ASP A 19 9.83 -2.00 6.25
N THR A 20 11.13 -2.02 5.96
CA THR A 20 12.08 -2.85 6.69
C THR A 20 12.35 -2.32 8.10
N ASN A 21 12.44 -3.25 9.07
CA ASN A 21 12.92 -2.92 10.41
C ASN A 21 14.45 -2.98 10.48
N ASN A 22 15.03 -2.49 11.60
CA ASN A 22 16.49 -2.46 11.78
C ASN A 22 17.17 -3.83 11.75
N ILE A 23 16.47 -4.91 12.12
CA ILE A 23 17.03 -6.26 12.08
C ILE A 23 17.09 -6.76 10.65
N GLN A 24 16.01 -6.59 9.90
CA GLN A 24 15.93 -6.94 8.48
C GLN A 24 17.01 -6.18 7.68
N TYR A 25 17.12 -4.87 7.89
CA TYR A 25 18.17 -4.04 7.32
C TYR A 25 19.58 -4.61 7.62
N LYS A 26 19.90 -4.93 8.88
CA LYS A 26 21.19 -5.50 9.26
C LYS A 26 21.45 -6.88 8.61
N ILE A 27 20.43 -7.71 8.48
CA ILE A 27 20.55 -9.03 7.83
C ILE A 27 20.87 -8.85 6.34
N VAL A 28 20.10 -8.01 5.64
CA VAL A 28 20.29 -7.74 4.22
C VAL A 28 21.70 -7.21 3.96
N ASN A 29 22.13 -6.20 4.70
CA ASN A 29 23.45 -5.61 4.56
C ASN A 29 24.59 -6.60 4.87
N LYS A 30 24.44 -7.46 5.88
CA LYS A 30 25.43 -8.51 6.16
C LYS A 30 25.54 -9.51 5.00
N ILE A 31 24.41 -9.89 4.40
CA ILE A 31 24.43 -10.84 3.27
C ILE A 31 25.03 -10.17 2.03
N ALA A 32 24.64 -8.94 1.72
CA ALA A 32 25.10 -8.20 0.55
C ALA A 32 26.59 -7.82 0.61
N LYS A 33 27.16 -7.67 1.82
CA LYS A 33 28.49 -7.09 2.05
C LYS A 33 29.62 -7.71 1.23
N LYS A 34 29.56 -9.02 0.96
CA LYS A 34 30.65 -9.72 0.28
C LYS A 34 30.77 -9.36 -1.20
N TYR A 35 29.63 -9.27 -1.89
CA TYR A 35 29.59 -9.06 -3.34
C TYR A 35 29.13 -7.65 -3.72
N GLY A 36 28.49 -6.92 -2.81
CA GLY A 36 27.97 -5.60 -3.10
C GLY A 36 26.78 -5.57 -4.10
N ASN A 37 26.31 -6.72 -4.54
CA ASN A 37 25.22 -6.84 -5.52
C ASN A 37 23.88 -6.73 -4.82
N ILE A 38 23.45 -5.52 -4.53
CA ILE A 38 22.17 -5.23 -3.87
C ILE A 38 21.34 -4.27 -4.74
N CYS A 39 20.07 -4.58 -4.88
CA CYS A 39 19.07 -3.72 -5.48
C CYS A 39 17.91 -3.60 -4.49
N VAL A 40 17.53 -2.38 -4.16
CA VAL A 40 16.37 -2.11 -3.33
C VAL A 40 15.34 -1.31 -4.11
N VAL A 41 14.07 -1.64 -3.93
CA VAL A 41 12.94 -0.90 -4.48
C VAL A 41 12.09 -0.44 -3.31
N GLY A 42 11.64 0.80 -3.35
CA GLY A 42 10.79 1.34 -2.29
C GLY A 42 10.36 2.76 -2.57
N ASP A 43 9.46 3.23 -1.73
CA ASP A 43 8.93 4.59 -1.78
C ASP A 43 8.81 5.12 -0.34
N GLU A 44 9.67 6.07 0.01
CA GLU A 44 9.69 6.69 1.34
C GLU A 44 8.36 7.32 1.73
N ASN A 45 7.56 7.76 0.74
CA ASN A 45 6.24 8.34 0.97
C ASN A 45 5.16 7.30 1.29
N GLN A 46 5.47 6.01 1.12
CA GLN A 46 4.60 4.88 1.46
C GLN A 46 5.00 4.17 2.76
N SER A 47 5.97 4.70 3.51
CA SER A 47 6.40 4.14 4.80
C SER A 47 5.33 4.36 5.88
N ILE A 48 4.37 3.45 5.98
CA ILE A 48 3.23 3.52 6.89
C ILE A 48 3.28 2.48 8.02
N TYR A 49 4.32 1.63 8.08
CA TYR A 49 4.45 0.54 9.05
C TYR A 49 5.40 0.85 10.23
N GLY A 50 5.65 2.14 10.52
CA GLY A 50 6.44 2.55 11.70
C GLY A 50 5.90 1.96 13.01
N PHE A 51 4.58 1.84 13.18
CA PHE A 51 3.94 1.21 14.35
C PHE A 51 4.20 -0.30 14.47
N ARG A 52 4.74 -0.95 13.41
CA ARG A 52 5.20 -2.34 13.39
C ARG A 52 6.73 -2.46 13.46
N GLY A 53 7.42 -1.36 13.71
CA GLY A 53 8.88 -1.31 13.82
C GLY A 53 9.62 -1.08 12.50
N ALA A 54 8.94 -0.73 11.40
CA ALA A 54 9.60 -0.26 10.19
C ALA A 54 10.36 1.03 10.48
N ASN A 55 11.53 1.18 9.84
CA ASN A 55 12.37 2.36 9.99
C ASN A 55 12.65 2.97 8.62
N ILE A 56 11.99 4.09 8.33
CA ILE A 56 12.17 4.85 7.09
C ILE A 56 13.63 5.26 6.86
N GLN A 57 14.44 5.41 7.93
CA GLN A 57 15.82 5.79 7.80
C GLN A 57 16.64 4.79 6.98
N ASN A 58 16.23 3.52 6.95
CA ASN A 58 16.90 2.48 6.17
C ASN A 58 16.92 2.80 4.67
N ILE A 59 15.83 3.33 4.10
CA ILE A 59 15.79 3.72 2.70
C ILE A 59 16.44 5.08 2.46
N LEU A 60 16.29 6.01 3.41
CA LEU A 60 16.88 7.34 3.29
C LEU A 60 18.41 7.30 3.35
N ASP A 61 18.99 6.40 4.13
CA ASP A 61 20.44 6.25 4.29
C ASP A 61 21.08 5.28 3.30
N PHE A 62 20.28 4.65 2.42
CA PHE A 62 20.79 3.64 1.48
C PHE A 62 21.96 4.15 0.62
N GLU A 63 21.90 5.39 0.13
CA GLU A 63 22.97 6.00 -0.66
C GLU A 63 24.24 6.31 0.17
N LYS A 64 24.11 6.47 1.48
CA LYS A 64 25.25 6.60 2.40
C LYS A 64 25.93 5.25 2.63
N ASP A 65 25.13 4.19 2.74
CA ASP A 65 25.65 2.82 2.93
C ASP A 65 26.28 2.27 1.67
N TYR A 66 25.76 2.67 0.50
CA TYR A 66 26.20 2.26 -0.83
C TYR A 66 26.47 3.48 -1.73
N PRO A 67 27.63 4.17 -1.53
CA PRO A 67 27.92 5.43 -2.25
C PRO A 67 28.00 5.30 -3.77
N ASN A 68 28.21 4.08 -4.29
CA ASN A 68 28.27 3.79 -5.70
C ASN A 68 26.91 3.32 -6.26
N ALA A 69 25.84 3.38 -5.49
CA ALA A 69 24.51 2.98 -5.96
C ALA A 69 23.99 3.96 -7.02
N THR A 70 23.39 3.40 -8.06
CA THR A 70 22.65 4.20 -9.05
C THR A 70 21.20 4.30 -8.60
N VAL A 71 20.71 5.53 -8.44
CA VAL A 71 19.30 5.79 -8.10
C VAL A 71 18.49 6.05 -9.37
N VAL A 72 17.44 5.26 -9.56
CA VAL A 72 16.50 5.41 -10.67
C VAL A 72 15.13 5.76 -10.10
N LYS A 73 14.58 6.92 -10.50
CA LYS A 73 13.23 7.35 -10.10
C LYS A 73 12.20 6.79 -11.08
N LEU A 74 11.23 6.03 -10.58
CA LEU A 74 10.11 5.50 -11.35
C LEU A 74 8.91 6.43 -11.15
N GLU A 75 8.77 7.45 -11.98
CA GLU A 75 7.75 8.49 -11.81
C GLU A 75 6.50 8.27 -12.68
N GLU A 76 6.61 7.49 -13.77
CA GLU A 76 5.45 7.14 -14.59
C GLU A 76 4.59 6.09 -13.88
N ASN A 77 3.34 6.45 -13.61
CA ASN A 77 2.34 5.59 -12.98
C ASN A 77 1.41 5.00 -14.04
N TYR A 78 1.31 3.67 -14.05
CA TYR A 78 0.47 2.93 -14.99
C TYR A 78 -0.88 2.48 -14.39
N ARG A 79 -1.07 2.68 -13.08
CA ARG A 79 -2.26 2.22 -12.34
C ARG A 79 -3.37 3.24 -12.39
N SER A 80 -3.07 4.49 -12.01
CA SER A 80 -4.06 5.52 -11.71
C SER A 80 -4.20 6.55 -12.82
N THR A 81 -5.33 7.26 -12.84
CA THR A 81 -5.56 8.41 -13.70
C THR A 81 -4.88 9.66 -13.14
N SER A 82 -4.72 10.70 -13.97
CA SER A 82 -4.11 11.98 -13.55
C SER A 82 -4.86 12.61 -12.39
N VAL A 83 -6.18 12.52 -12.36
CA VAL A 83 -7.02 13.07 -11.26
C VAL A 83 -6.62 12.49 -9.90
N ILE A 84 -6.41 11.16 -9.85
CA ILE A 84 -5.98 10.48 -8.63
C ILE A 84 -4.55 10.88 -8.25
N LEU A 85 -3.64 10.93 -9.23
CA LEU A 85 -2.25 11.28 -8.98
C LEU A 85 -2.08 12.74 -8.55
N ASP A 86 -2.86 13.67 -9.09
CA ASP A 86 -2.82 15.08 -8.69
C ASP A 86 -3.25 15.24 -7.23
N ALA A 87 -4.28 14.50 -6.80
CA ALA A 87 -4.70 14.48 -5.40
C ALA A 87 -3.60 13.86 -4.51
N ALA A 88 -3.03 12.72 -4.90
CA ALA A 88 -1.94 12.08 -4.17
C ALA A 88 -0.70 12.98 -4.06
N ASN A 89 -0.27 13.59 -5.16
CA ASN A 89 0.84 14.54 -5.17
C ASN A 89 0.56 15.74 -4.25
N SER A 90 -0.70 16.21 -4.20
CA SER A 90 -1.08 17.32 -3.33
C SER A 90 -1.00 16.96 -1.85
N VAL A 91 -1.38 15.74 -1.48
CA VAL A 91 -1.22 15.24 -0.10
C VAL A 91 0.26 15.15 0.27
N ILE A 92 1.08 14.56 -0.60
CA ILE A 92 2.51 14.32 -0.34
C ILE A 92 3.32 15.63 -0.23
N ARG A 93 2.92 16.71 -0.89
CA ARG A 93 3.59 18.03 -0.73
C ARG A 93 3.63 18.53 0.72
N ASN A 94 2.73 18.06 1.58
CA ASN A 94 2.73 18.40 3.00
C ASN A 94 3.77 17.60 3.81
N ASN A 95 4.44 16.61 3.20
CA ASN A 95 5.47 15.80 3.85
C ASN A 95 6.84 16.45 3.65
N SER A 96 7.40 17.02 4.71
CA SER A 96 8.72 17.68 4.69
C SER A 96 9.89 16.74 4.43
N SER A 97 9.71 15.44 4.62
CA SER A 97 10.74 14.40 4.41
C SER A 97 10.69 13.79 3.01
N ALA A 98 9.72 14.19 2.18
CA ALA A 98 9.57 13.64 0.85
C ALA A 98 10.72 14.09 -0.07
N ARG A 99 11.30 13.15 -0.81
CA ARG A 99 12.18 13.49 -1.93
C ARG A 99 11.37 14.19 -3.02
N ASP A 100 12.01 15.07 -3.76
CA ASP A 100 11.37 15.73 -4.91
C ASP A 100 11.09 14.69 -6.01
N LYS A 101 9.86 14.16 -5.97
CA LYS A 101 9.31 13.18 -6.89
C LYS A 101 7.87 13.57 -7.23
N LYS A 102 7.54 13.58 -8.51
CA LYS A 102 6.18 13.87 -8.98
C LYS A 102 5.68 12.72 -9.84
N LEU A 103 4.72 11.99 -9.33
CA LEU A 103 4.06 10.93 -10.11
C LEU A 103 3.23 11.55 -11.25
N TRP A 104 3.36 10.98 -12.43
CA TRP A 104 2.60 11.36 -13.62
C TRP A 104 2.11 10.12 -14.38
N THR A 105 1.14 10.29 -15.26
CA THR A 105 0.56 9.19 -16.05
C THR A 105 0.12 9.68 -17.42
N LYS A 106 0.08 8.75 -18.37
CA LYS A 106 -0.55 8.95 -19.69
C LYS A 106 -2.06 8.81 -19.65
N LYS A 107 -2.64 8.29 -18.54
CA LYS A 107 -4.08 8.14 -18.34
C LYS A 107 -4.69 9.47 -17.90
N THR A 108 -4.92 10.38 -18.84
CA THR A 108 -5.39 11.74 -18.57
C THR A 108 -6.88 11.84 -18.30
N VAL A 109 -7.68 10.84 -18.69
CA VAL A 109 -9.13 10.81 -18.48
C VAL A 109 -9.45 9.99 -17.24
N GLY A 110 -10.28 10.54 -16.36
CA GLY A 110 -10.74 9.87 -15.13
C GLY A 110 -11.88 10.61 -14.48
N GLU A 111 -12.68 9.89 -13.71
CA GLU A 111 -13.75 10.49 -12.90
C GLU A 111 -13.14 11.34 -11.78
N LYS A 112 -13.88 12.35 -11.34
CA LYS A 112 -13.49 13.18 -10.19
C LYS A 112 -13.57 12.37 -8.90
N ILE A 113 -12.72 12.71 -7.94
CA ILE A 113 -12.77 12.16 -6.58
C ILE A 113 -14.01 12.71 -5.90
N THR A 114 -14.82 11.83 -5.33
CA THR A 114 -15.96 12.20 -4.49
C THR A 114 -15.55 12.15 -3.03
N VAL A 115 -15.93 13.16 -2.28
CA VAL A 115 -15.79 13.20 -0.82
C VAL A 115 -17.19 13.30 -0.24
N GLU A 116 -17.55 12.35 0.62
CA GLU A 116 -18.85 12.28 1.26
C GLU A 116 -18.68 12.34 2.78
N GLY A 117 -19.47 13.20 3.43
CA GLY A 117 -19.53 13.29 4.87
C GLY A 117 -20.73 12.49 5.40
N CYS A 118 -20.47 11.45 6.16
CA CYS A 118 -21.50 10.59 6.73
C CYS A 118 -21.63 10.81 8.24
N TYR A 119 -22.86 10.70 8.76
CA TYR A 119 -23.13 10.88 10.17
C TYR A 119 -22.59 9.71 11.02
N ASP A 120 -22.70 8.49 10.52
CA ASP A 120 -22.22 7.28 11.18
C ASP A 120 -21.70 6.23 10.17
N GLY A 121 -21.15 5.11 10.71
CA GLY A 121 -20.63 4.02 9.89
C GLY A 121 -21.69 3.26 9.09
N ARG A 122 -22.98 3.37 9.44
CA ARG A 122 -24.08 2.74 8.69
C ARG A 122 -24.40 3.55 7.44
N GLU A 123 -24.42 4.86 7.59
CA GLU A 123 -24.61 5.78 6.48
C GLU A 123 -23.41 5.67 5.50
N GLU A 124 -22.17 5.63 6.04
CA GLU A 124 -20.95 5.41 5.26
C GLU A 124 -21.04 4.11 4.46
N ALA A 125 -21.38 2.99 5.09
CA ALA A 125 -21.55 1.71 4.42
C ALA A 125 -22.69 1.74 3.39
N GLY A 126 -23.77 2.45 3.68
CA GLY A 126 -24.90 2.67 2.76
C GLY A 126 -24.46 3.40 1.50
N PHE A 127 -23.72 4.51 1.66
CA PHE A 127 -23.18 5.29 0.55
C PHE A 127 -22.23 4.45 -0.31
N VAL A 128 -21.22 3.83 0.30
CA VAL A 128 -20.20 3.05 -0.42
C VAL A 128 -20.81 1.88 -1.19
N VAL A 129 -21.70 1.12 -0.55
CA VAL A 129 -22.36 -0.01 -1.21
C VAL A 129 -23.31 0.48 -2.32
N GLY A 130 -23.96 1.63 -2.11
CA GLY A 130 -24.77 2.30 -3.14
C GLY A 130 -23.94 2.64 -4.38
N GLU A 131 -22.72 3.15 -4.22
CA GLU A 131 -21.82 3.43 -5.35
C GLU A 131 -21.38 2.15 -6.09
N ILE A 132 -21.14 1.05 -5.35
CA ILE A 132 -20.87 -0.27 -5.96
C ILE A 132 -22.06 -0.72 -6.82
N ILE A 133 -23.28 -0.61 -6.32
CA ILE A 133 -24.51 -0.97 -7.05
C ILE A 133 -24.65 -0.12 -8.32
N LYS A 134 -24.45 1.19 -8.21
CA LYS A 134 -24.48 2.10 -9.37
C LYS A 134 -23.43 1.74 -10.42
N GLY A 135 -22.20 1.47 -9.97
CA GLY A 135 -21.13 1.06 -10.88
C GLY A 135 -21.42 -0.29 -11.55
N LYS A 136 -22.00 -1.24 -10.80
CA LYS A 136 -22.46 -2.53 -11.35
C LYS A 136 -23.52 -2.35 -12.42
N ALA A 137 -24.47 -1.46 -12.20
CA ALA A 137 -25.52 -1.12 -13.19
C ALA A 137 -24.94 -0.50 -14.47
N LYS A 138 -23.80 0.20 -14.38
CA LYS A 138 -23.03 0.75 -15.50
C LYS A 138 -22.10 -0.28 -16.18
N GLY A 139 -22.13 -1.55 -15.78
CA GLY A 139 -21.37 -2.65 -16.41
C GLY A 139 -20.08 -3.07 -15.71
N ALA A 140 -19.70 -2.44 -14.60
CA ALA A 140 -18.55 -2.88 -13.81
C ALA A 140 -18.79 -4.25 -13.16
N LYS A 141 -17.74 -4.98 -12.84
CA LYS A 141 -17.81 -6.26 -12.10
C LYS A 141 -17.49 -6.02 -10.63
N TYR A 142 -18.03 -6.83 -9.71
CA TYR A 142 -17.75 -6.68 -8.28
C TYR A 142 -16.26 -6.73 -7.96
N LYS A 143 -15.46 -7.49 -8.70
CA LYS A 143 -13.99 -7.55 -8.54
C LYS A 143 -13.27 -6.25 -8.92
N ASP A 144 -13.95 -5.31 -9.55
CA ASP A 144 -13.36 -4.02 -9.96
C ASP A 144 -13.45 -2.98 -8.82
N PHE A 145 -14.12 -3.33 -7.70
CA PHE A 145 -14.27 -2.47 -6.53
C PHE A 145 -13.41 -2.95 -5.36
N THR A 146 -12.87 -2.01 -4.63
CA THR A 146 -12.14 -2.27 -3.37
C THR A 146 -12.54 -1.24 -2.33
N ILE A 147 -12.87 -1.70 -1.13
CA ILE A 147 -13.11 -0.85 0.04
C ILE A 147 -11.86 -0.88 0.91
N LEU A 148 -11.26 0.28 1.14
CA LEU A 148 -10.12 0.43 2.04
C LEU A 148 -10.58 1.14 3.31
N TYR A 149 -10.16 0.64 4.47
CA TYR A 149 -10.50 1.20 5.77
C TYR A 149 -9.26 1.21 6.69
N ARG A 150 -9.28 2.06 7.71
CA ARG A 150 -8.13 2.26 8.61
C ARG A 150 -7.99 1.13 9.64
N THR A 151 -9.09 0.61 10.15
CA THR A 151 -9.09 -0.43 11.20
C THR A 151 -10.02 -1.57 10.86
N ASN A 152 -9.67 -2.79 11.29
CA ASN A 152 -10.49 -3.99 11.03
C ASN A 152 -11.92 -3.90 11.63
N ALA A 153 -12.13 -3.07 12.67
CA ALA A 153 -13.45 -2.89 13.25
C ALA A 153 -14.44 -2.23 12.27
N GLN A 154 -13.96 -1.41 11.35
CA GLN A 154 -14.80 -0.75 10.35
C GLN A 154 -15.38 -1.73 9.32
N SER A 155 -14.74 -2.89 9.10
CA SER A 155 -15.22 -3.87 8.10
C SER A 155 -16.65 -4.34 8.37
N ARG A 156 -17.04 -4.44 9.65
CA ARG A 156 -18.34 -4.98 10.06
C ARG A 156 -19.51 -4.28 9.39
N MET A 157 -19.53 -2.96 9.37
CA MET A 157 -20.64 -2.19 8.78
C MET A 157 -20.75 -2.44 7.28
N PHE A 158 -19.60 -2.52 6.58
CA PHE A 158 -19.57 -2.86 5.16
C PHE A 158 -20.02 -4.30 4.91
N GLU A 159 -19.56 -5.27 5.72
CA GLU A 159 -19.95 -6.68 5.61
C GLU A 159 -21.45 -6.85 5.76
N GLU A 160 -22.05 -6.25 6.83
CA GLU A 160 -23.49 -6.29 7.09
C GLU A 160 -24.28 -5.72 5.90
N LYS A 161 -23.83 -4.59 5.34
CA LYS A 161 -24.52 -3.94 4.22
C LYS A 161 -24.36 -4.74 2.93
N LEU A 162 -23.18 -5.27 2.62
CA LEU A 162 -22.93 -6.11 1.45
C LEU A 162 -23.76 -7.40 1.48
N LEU A 163 -23.87 -8.05 2.66
CA LEU A 163 -24.69 -9.24 2.86
C LEU A 163 -26.18 -8.96 2.62
N ARG A 164 -26.70 -7.85 3.13
CA ARG A 164 -28.11 -7.45 2.92
C ARG A 164 -28.44 -7.22 1.45
N GLU A 165 -27.48 -6.72 0.69
CA GLU A 165 -27.63 -6.47 -0.75
C GLU A 165 -27.25 -7.69 -1.61
N ASN A 166 -26.92 -8.85 -0.99
CA ASN A 166 -26.46 -10.07 -1.66
C ASN A 166 -25.22 -9.83 -2.56
N ILE A 167 -24.32 -8.95 -2.17
CA ILE A 167 -23.09 -8.63 -2.90
C ILE A 167 -21.96 -9.53 -2.38
N PRO A 168 -21.35 -10.35 -3.24
CA PRO A 168 -20.22 -11.19 -2.84
C PRO A 168 -18.98 -10.32 -2.53
N TYR A 169 -18.29 -10.63 -1.44
CA TYR A 169 -17.10 -9.91 -1.02
C TYR A 169 -16.04 -10.86 -0.45
N LYS A 170 -14.81 -10.36 -0.36
CA LYS A 170 -13.68 -11.04 0.29
C LYS A 170 -12.91 -10.05 1.15
N ILE A 171 -12.56 -10.46 2.38
CA ILE A 171 -11.69 -9.68 3.26
C ILE A 171 -10.24 -10.15 3.10
N PHE A 172 -9.32 -9.21 2.97
CA PHE A 172 -7.90 -9.45 2.93
C PHE A 172 -7.26 -9.00 4.26
N GLY A 173 -6.38 -9.82 4.81
CA GLY A 173 -5.66 -9.51 6.05
C GLY A 173 -6.48 -9.67 7.34
N GLY A 174 -7.67 -10.26 7.27
CA GLY A 174 -8.54 -10.52 8.42
C GLY A 174 -9.48 -11.69 8.17
N MET A 175 -10.14 -12.17 9.23
CA MET A 175 -11.26 -13.11 9.11
C MET A 175 -12.57 -12.32 8.96
N GLN A 176 -13.48 -12.80 8.13
CA GLN A 176 -14.83 -12.26 8.03
C GLN A 176 -15.45 -12.22 9.43
N PHE A 177 -16.18 -11.13 9.75
CA PHE A 177 -16.75 -10.94 11.09
C PHE A 177 -17.56 -12.16 11.56
N TYR A 178 -18.45 -12.65 10.69
CA TYR A 178 -19.30 -13.82 11.00
C TYR A 178 -18.59 -15.18 10.92
N GLN A 179 -17.30 -15.22 10.59
CA GLN A 179 -16.49 -16.46 10.62
C GLN A 179 -15.60 -16.54 11.85
N ARG A 180 -15.59 -15.50 12.70
CA ARG A 180 -14.83 -15.51 13.94
C ARG A 180 -15.45 -16.52 14.92
N ALA A 181 -14.59 -17.27 15.61
CA ALA A 181 -15.02 -18.31 16.55
C ALA A 181 -15.99 -17.77 17.63
N GLU A 182 -15.72 -16.53 18.10
CA GLU A 182 -16.51 -15.84 19.13
C GLU A 182 -17.93 -15.44 18.68
N ILE A 183 -18.24 -15.60 17.38
CA ILE A 183 -19.53 -15.18 16.79
C ILE A 183 -20.30 -16.35 16.21
N LYS A 184 -19.63 -17.52 16.07
CA LYS A 184 -20.24 -18.74 15.54
C LYS A 184 -21.02 -19.55 16.57
N ASP A 185 -20.88 -19.22 17.85
CA ASP A 185 -21.67 -19.80 18.94
C ASP A 185 -23.03 -19.06 19.03
#